data_e090a38a59c1618c67a998192c2ec358
#
_entry.id   e090a38a59c1618c67a998192c2ec358
#
_cell.length_a   1.000
_cell.length_b   1.000
_cell.length_c   1.000
_cell.angle_alpha   90.00
_cell.angle_beta   90.00
_cell.angle_gamma   90.00
#
_symmetry.space_group_name_H-M   'P 1'
#
loop_
_entity.id
_entity.type
_entity.pdbx_description
1 polymer ?
#
loop_
_entity_poly.entity_id
_entity_poly.type
_entity_poly.pdbx_seq_one_letter_code
_entity_poly.pdbx_strand_id
1 'polypeptide(L)'
;MGTTSLGDQTVELLARLVRLGCVNDLTADSGGEERAVEVLEDFFDDVPVSMERVSPHPGRTTLIVTVGGDATPADGDGRGPLTLLGHTDVVPVDEAKWTRDPFGAQTEDGVMWGRGTVDMLHLTAAM
;
A
#
# COMPACT_ATOMS: atom_id res chain seq x y z
N MET A 1 -1.37 26.24 -9.43
CA MET A 1 -1.39 24.77 -9.33
C MET A 1 -2.01 24.45 -7.98
N GLY A 2 -3.17 23.83 -7.96
CA GLY A 2 -3.79 23.41 -6.70
C GLY A 2 -2.98 22.26 -6.10
N THR A 3 -2.61 22.34 -4.84
CA THR A 3 -2.04 21.22 -4.11
C THR A 3 -3.10 20.14 -3.98
N THR A 4 -2.82 18.95 -4.52
CA THR A 4 -3.65 17.76 -4.33
C THR A 4 -3.79 17.51 -2.81
N SER A 5 -5.00 17.28 -2.30
CA SER A 5 -5.20 17.02 -0.89
C SER A 5 -4.60 15.66 -0.49
N LEU A 6 -4.29 15.45 0.80
CA LEU A 6 -3.85 14.14 1.28
C LEU A 6 -4.89 13.05 0.99
N GLY A 7 -6.18 13.39 1.10
CA GLY A 7 -7.25 12.45 0.75
C GLY A 7 -7.23 12.04 -0.73
N ASP A 8 -7.01 12.99 -1.64
CA ASP A 8 -6.91 12.70 -3.07
C ASP A 8 -5.68 11.83 -3.37
N GLN A 9 -4.54 12.12 -2.74
CA GLN A 9 -3.32 11.32 -2.87
C GLN A 9 -3.53 9.88 -2.37
N THR A 10 -4.19 9.71 -1.22
CA THR A 10 -4.55 8.39 -0.67
C THR A 10 -5.44 7.60 -1.63
N VAL A 11 -6.47 8.25 -2.20
CA VAL A 11 -7.38 7.60 -3.16
C VAL A 11 -6.63 7.21 -4.44
N GLU A 12 -5.75 8.06 -4.94
CA GLU A 12 -4.94 7.78 -6.13
C GLU A 12 -3.98 6.61 -5.87
N LEU A 13 -3.26 6.63 -4.74
CA LEU A 13 -2.36 5.55 -4.35
C LEU A 13 -3.12 4.23 -4.18
N LEU A 14 -4.27 4.24 -3.50
CA LEU A 14 -5.14 3.07 -3.38
C LEU A 14 -5.54 2.51 -4.76
N ALA A 15 -5.94 3.38 -5.69
CA ALA A 15 -6.32 2.96 -7.04
C ALA A 15 -5.14 2.32 -7.79
N ARG A 16 -3.92 2.86 -7.64
CA ARG A 16 -2.70 2.27 -8.19
C ARG A 16 -2.45 0.87 -7.63
N LEU A 17 -2.52 0.71 -6.31
CA LEU A 17 -2.30 -0.58 -5.64
C LEU A 17 -3.35 -1.63 -6.04
N VAL A 18 -4.63 -1.27 -6.10
CA VAL A 18 -5.71 -2.19 -6.53
C VAL A 18 -5.47 -2.70 -7.94
N ARG A 19 -5.07 -1.82 -8.88
CA ARG A 19 -4.83 -2.17 -10.29
C ARG A 19 -3.67 -3.13 -10.50
N LEU A 20 -2.75 -3.24 -9.55
CA LEU A 20 -1.65 -4.20 -9.64
C LEU A 20 -2.13 -5.65 -9.54
N GLY A 21 -3.21 -5.90 -8.81
CA GLY A 21 -3.72 -7.25 -8.61
C GLY A 21 -2.65 -8.20 -8.05
N CYS A 22 -1.99 -7.82 -6.96
CA CYS A 22 -1.01 -8.67 -6.29
C CYS A 22 -1.70 -9.84 -5.58
N VAL A 23 -2.27 -10.76 -6.36
CA VAL A 23 -3.04 -11.89 -5.84
C VAL A 23 -2.11 -12.94 -5.27
N ASN A 24 -2.30 -13.25 -4.00
CA ASN A 24 -1.64 -14.34 -3.29
C ASN A 24 -2.61 -15.54 -3.22
N ASP A 25 -2.35 -16.57 -3.99
CA ASP A 25 -3.09 -17.82 -4.01
C ASP A 25 -2.39 -18.94 -3.22
N LEU A 26 -1.38 -18.57 -2.45
CA LEU A 26 -0.54 -19.45 -1.63
C LEU A 26 0.44 -20.31 -2.44
N THR A 27 0.57 -20.10 -3.73
CA THR A 27 1.64 -20.72 -4.54
C THR A 27 2.91 -19.89 -4.47
N ALA A 28 4.06 -20.51 -4.76
CA ALA A 28 5.37 -19.84 -4.69
C ALA A 28 5.51 -18.68 -5.71
N ASP A 29 4.81 -18.76 -6.83
CA ASP A 29 4.91 -17.80 -7.93
C ASP A 29 3.80 -16.74 -7.89
N SER A 30 2.98 -16.72 -6.82
CA SER A 30 1.89 -15.76 -6.65
C SER A 30 2.29 -14.57 -5.77
N GLY A 31 1.41 -13.57 -5.68
CA GLY A 31 1.60 -12.34 -4.91
C GLY A 31 2.20 -11.24 -5.78
N GLY A 32 3.51 -11.26 -5.96
CA GLY A 32 4.21 -10.25 -6.76
C GLY A 32 4.19 -8.87 -6.12
N GLU A 33 4.32 -8.80 -4.80
CA GLU A 33 4.28 -7.58 -4.00
C GLU A 33 5.43 -6.63 -4.34
N GLU A 34 6.47 -7.10 -5.02
CA GLU A 34 7.54 -6.25 -5.54
C GLU A 34 6.99 -5.10 -6.39
N ARG A 35 5.93 -5.34 -7.18
CA ARG A 35 5.26 -4.30 -7.97
C ARG A 35 4.57 -3.25 -7.09
N ALA A 36 4.03 -3.67 -5.94
CA ALA A 36 3.46 -2.74 -4.98
C ALA A 36 4.55 -1.91 -4.28
N VAL A 37 5.68 -2.53 -3.98
CA VAL A 37 6.86 -1.83 -3.44
C VAL A 37 7.34 -0.76 -4.40
N GLU A 38 7.45 -1.04 -5.71
CA GLU A 38 7.84 -0.06 -6.72
C GLU A 38 6.88 1.16 -6.74
N VAL A 39 5.58 0.93 -6.63
CA VAL A 39 4.57 2.01 -6.56
C VAL A 39 4.72 2.84 -5.29
N LEU A 40 5.03 2.21 -4.16
CA LEU A 40 5.22 2.90 -2.89
C LEU A 40 6.53 3.70 -2.88
N GLU A 41 7.61 3.16 -3.42
CA GLU A 41 8.88 3.91 -3.56
C GLU A 41 8.73 5.13 -4.44
N ASP A 42 8.05 5.00 -5.59
CA ASP A 42 7.71 6.11 -6.48
C ASP A 42 6.87 7.19 -5.76
N PHE A 43 5.96 6.77 -4.89
CA PHE A 43 5.16 7.70 -4.07
C PHE A 43 6.02 8.51 -3.08
N PHE A 44 7.10 7.92 -2.57
CA PHE A 44 7.99 8.56 -1.60
C PHE A 44 9.22 9.23 -2.22
N ASP A 45 9.38 9.24 -3.56
CA ASP A 45 10.60 9.70 -4.23
C ASP A 45 11.01 11.14 -3.84
N ASP A 46 10.03 12.03 -3.67
CA ASP A 46 10.25 13.43 -3.26
C ASP A 46 10.13 13.66 -1.74
N VAL A 47 10.07 12.60 -0.93
CA VAL A 47 9.87 12.70 0.53
C VAL A 47 11.16 12.29 1.26
N PRO A 48 11.64 13.06 2.27
CA PRO A 48 12.86 12.74 2.99
C PRO A 48 12.67 11.57 3.96
N VAL A 49 12.60 10.36 3.44
CA VAL A 49 12.48 9.11 4.18
C VAL A 49 13.63 8.17 3.86
N SER A 50 13.92 7.19 4.71
CA SER A 50 14.76 6.06 4.35
C SER A 50 13.90 4.86 4.01
N MET A 51 14.28 4.12 2.97
CA MET A 51 13.58 2.95 2.48
C MET A 51 14.49 1.75 2.44
N GLU A 52 14.00 0.60 2.87
CA GLU A 52 14.70 -0.69 2.84
C GLU A 52 13.76 -1.77 2.28
N ARG A 53 14.25 -2.56 1.33
CA ARG A 53 13.54 -3.74 0.82
C ARG A 53 14.03 -5.00 1.53
N VAL A 54 13.09 -5.83 1.97
CA VAL A 54 13.37 -7.17 2.51
C VAL A 54 12.63 -8.19 1.65
N SER A 55 13.37 -9.01 0.91
CA SER A 55 12.82 -9.98 -0.05
C SER A 55 13.25 -11.41 0.35
N PRO A 56 12.49 -12.08 1.22
CA PRO A 56 12.83 -13.44 1.66
C PRO A 56 12.69 -14.47 0.52
N HIS A 57 11.87 -14.18 -0.48
CA HIS A 57 11.65 -15.02 -1.66
C HIS A 57 11.51 -14.12 -2.90
N PRO A 58 11.80 -14.63 -4.11
CA PRO A 58 11.57 -13.89 -5.35
C PRO A 58 10.10 -13.40 -5.44
N GLY A 59 9.93 -12.14 -5.82
CA GLY A 59 8.59 -11.52 -5.97
C GLY A 59 7.86 -11.20 -4.66
N ARG A 60 8.37 -11.65 -3.50
CA ARG A 60 7.79 -11.41 -2.16
C ARG A 60 8.64 -10.41 -1.42
N THR A 61 8.23 -9.15 -1.46
CA THR A 61 9.04 -8.03 -0.95
C THR A 61 8.25 -7.22 0.07
N THR A 62 8.88 -6.96 1.20
CA THR A 62 8.42 -5.98 2.21
C THR A 62 9.20 -4.70 2.03
N LEU A 63 8.52 -3.57 2.01
CA LEU A 63 9.13 -2.25 2.08
C LEU A 63 9.07 -1.75 3.53
N ILE A 64 10.21 -1.31 4.05
CA ILE A 64 10.30 -0.61 5.33
C ILE A 64 10.58 0.86 5.03
N VAL A 65 9.66 1.72 5.40
CA VAL A 65 9.80 3.17 5.26
C VAL A 65 10.00 3.76 6.65
N THR A 66 11.09 4.47 6.84
CA THR A 66 11.40 5.13 8.11
C THR A 66 11.37 6.64 7.92
N VAL A 67 10.47 7.28 8.63
CA VAL A 67 10.38 8.74 8.73
C VAL A 67 11.23 9.18 9.91
N GLY A 68 12.21 10.01 9.67
CA GLY A 68 13.00 10.61 10.75
C GLY A 68 12.15 11.59 11.56
N GLY A 69 12.35 11.60 12.87
CA GLY A 69 11.71 12.54 13.77
C GLY A 69 12.75 13.11 14.73
N ASP A 70 12.48 14.31 15.26
CA ASP A 70 13.35 14.98 16.23
C ASP A 70 13.16 14.42 17.67
N ALA A 71 12.25 13.47 17.83
CA ALA A 71 12.01 12.83 19.12
C ALA A 71 13.19 11.94 19.49
N THR A 72 14.20 12.54 20.12
CA THR A 72 15.19 11.74 20.83
C THR A 72 14.53 11.16 22.09
N PRO A 73 14.80 9.89 22.43
CA PRO A 73 14.33 9.29 23.68
C PRO A 73 14.77 10.07 24.94
N ALA A 74 15.67 11.05 24.78
CA ALA A 74 16.19 11.92 25.83
C ALA A 74 15.19 12.96 26.35
N ASP A 75 14.11 13.26 25.62
CA ASP A 75 13.15 14.30 26.01
C ASP A 75 12.07 13.82 27.01
N GLY A 76 12.19 12.59 27.48
CA GLY A 76 11.57 12.15 28.72
C GLY A 76 10.06 11.88 28.67
N ASP A 77 9.38 11.93 27.54
CA ASP A 77 7.96 11.59 27.46
C ASP A 77 7.69 10.08 27.36
N GLY A 78 8.76 9.28 27.27
CA GLY A 78 8.68 7.81 27.24
C GLY A 78 8.04 7.20 26.00
N ARG A 79 7.78 7.99 24.95
CA ARG A 79 7.22 7.47 23.69
C ARG A 79 8.32 6.85 22.84
N GLY A 80 8.10 5.58 22.48
CA GLY A 80 8.93 4.89 21.51
C GLY A 80 8.50 5.21 20.08
N PRO A 81 9.20 4.67 19.08
CA PRO A 81 8.80 4.78 17.68
C PRO A 81 7.42 4.14 17.47
N LEU A 82 6.58 4.77 16.64
CA LEU A 82 5.34 4.18 16.15
C LEU A 82 5.66 3.36 14.91
N THR A 83 5.23 2.11 14.91
CA THR A 83 5.28 1.26 13.71
C THR A 83 3.87 1.01 13.20
N LEU A 84 3.64 1.31 11.93
CA LEU A 84 2.44 0.94 11.20
C LEU A 84 2.76 -0.27 10.34
N LEU A 85 1.85 -1.24 10.25
CA LEU A 85 2.05 -2.48 9.51
C LEU A 85 0.83 -2.74 8.62
N GLY A 86 1.07 -2.90 7.34
CA GLY A 86 0.06 -3.28 6.35
C GLY A 86 0.58 -4.36 5.41
N HIS A 87 -0.32 -4.97 4.63
CA HIS A 87 0.04 -5.87 3.54
C HIS A 87 -0.43 -5.31 2.20
N THR A 88 0.23 -5.74 1.13
CA THR A 88 -0.03 -5.30 -0.24
C THR A 88 -0.53 -6.41 -1.15
N ASP A 89 -0.51 -7.65 -0.68
CA ASP A 89 -1.14 -8.77 -1.37
C ASP A 89 -2.64 -8.79 -1.10
N VAL A 90 -3.36 -9.50 -1.95
CA VAL A 90 -4.81 -9.69 -1.87
C VAL A 90 -5.17 -11.15 -2.14
N VAL A 91 -6.29 -11.60 -1.59
CA VAL A 91 -6.80 -12.96 -1.86
C VAL A 91 -7.38 -13.06 -3.27
N PRO A 92 -7.44 -14.28 -3.85
CA PRO A 92 -8.04 -14.53 -5.16
C PRO A 92 -9.48 -14.02 -5.28
N VAL A 93 -9.92 -13.84 -6.51
CA VAL A 93 -11.29 -13.46 -6.87
C VAL A 93 -11.94 -14.57 -7.70
N ASP A 94 -13.24 -14.72 -7.52
CA ASP A 94 -14.09 -15.44 -8.45
C ASP A 94 -14.80 -14.39 -9.33
N GLU A 95 -14.22 -14.10 -10.49
CA GLU A 95 -14.68 -13.02 -11.37
C GLU A 95 -16.17 -13.16 -11.73
N ALA A 96 -16.69 -14.38 -11.79
CA ALA A 96 -18.11 -14.63 -12.08
C ALA A 96 -19.06 -14.05 -11.00
N LYS A 97 -18.56 -13.78 -9.81
CA LYS A 97 -19.32 -13.19 -8.69
C LYS A 97 -19.14 -11.68 -8.59
N TRP A 98 -18.31 -11.08 -9.43
CA TRP A 98 -18.09 -9.64 -9.43
C TRP A 98 -18.94 -8.98 -10.52
N THR A 99 -19.60 -7.89 -10.16
CA THR A 99 -20.40 -7.08 -11.10
C THR A 99 -19.59 -6.01 -11.80
N ARG A 100 -18.34 -5.83 -11.36
CA ARG A 100 -17.36 -4.86 -11.89
C ARG A 100 -16.00 -5.53 -11.94
N ASP A 101 -15.06 -4.95 -12.69
CA ASP A 101 -13.67 -5.42 -12.69
C ASP A 101 -13.09 -5.35 -11.27
N PRO A 102 -12.69 -6.50 -10.66
CA PRO A 102 -12.14 -6.52 -9.31
C PRO A 102 -10.81 -5.78 -9.16
N PHE A 103 -10.11 -5.52 -10.27
CA PHE A 103 -8.84 -4.79 -10.28
C PHE A 103 -8.92 -3.45 -11.01
N GLY A 104 -10.12 -3.03 -11.41
CA GLY A 104 -10.34 -1.78 -12.14
C GLY A 104 -10.23 -0.52 -11.28
N ALA A 105 -10.34 -0.62 -9.95
CA ALA A 105 -10.41 0.50 -9.03
C ALA A 105 -11.43 1.58 -9.48
N GLN A 106 -12.61 1.14 -9.92
CA GLN A 106 -13.66 2.03 -10.37
C GLN A 106 -14.24 2.81 -9.20
N THR A 107 -14.38 4.12 -9.37
CA THR A 107 -14.99 4.98 -8.36
C THR A 107 -16.32 5.54 -8.89
N GLU A 108 -17.38 5.35 -8.13
CA GLU A 108 -18.73 5.83 -8.44
C GLU A 108 -19.40 6.31 -7.15
N ASP A 109 -20.00 7.48 -7.17
CA ASP A 109 -20.69 8.10 -6.03
C ASP A 109 -19.84 8.16 -4.73
N GLY A 110 -18.53 8.37 -4.89
CA GLY A 110 -17.58 8.43 -3.76
C GLY A 110 -17.16 7.07 -3.20
N VAL A 111 -17.55 5.97 -3.83
CA VAL A 111 -17.19 4.60 -3.43
C VAL A 111 -16.25 4.00 -4.46
N MET A 112 -15.08 3.51 -4.00
CA MET A 112 -14.16 2.75 -4.84
C MET A 112 -14.43 1.26 -4.73
N TRP A 113 -14.56 0.61 -5.90
CA TRP A 113 -14.79 -0.83 -6.02
C TRP A 113 -13.50 -1.52 -6.44
N GLY A 114 -13.14 -2.59 -5.74
CA GLY A 114 -11.98 -3.40 -6.10
C GLY A 114 -11.57 -4.39 -5.02
N ARG A 115 -10.82 -5.43 -5.43
CA ARG A 115 -10.22 -6.38 -4.49
C ARG A 115 -9.11 -5.66 -3.71
N GLY A 116 -9.18 -5.74 -2.38
CA GLY A 116 -8.22 -5.09 -1.49
C GLY A 116 -8.64 -3.69 -1.01
N THR A 117 -9.72 -3.09 -1.56
CA THR A 117 -10.20 -1.77 -1.11
C THR A 117 -10.64 -1.74 0.35
N VAL A 118 -10.94 -2.88 0.96
CA VAL A 118 -11.31 -3.02 2.37
C VAL A 118 -10.26 -3.79 3.17
N ASP A 119 -9.65 -4.81 2.59
CA ASP A 119 -8.61 -5.60 3.25
C ASP A 119 -7.40 -5.77 2.31
N MET A 120 -6.35 -4.99 2.57
CA MET A 120 -6.32 -3.80 3.42
C MET A 120 -5.59 -2.64 2.72
N LEU A 121 -5.60 -2.63 1.37
CA LEU A 121 -4.85 -1.65 0.59
C LEU A 121 -5.22 -0.19 0.92
N HIS A 122 -6.47 0.05 1.37
CA HIS A 122 -6.88 1.39 1.81
C HIS A 122 -6.12 1.86 3.06
N LEU A 123 -5.87 0.95 4.01
CA LEU A 123 -5.05 1.28 5.19
C LEU A 123 -3.59 1.45 4.80
N THR A 124 -3.07 0.58 3.92
CA THR A 124 -1.72 0.71 3.40
C THR A 124 -1.50 2.04 2.67
N ALA A 125 -2.49 2.50 1.90
CA ALA A 125 -2.42 3.80 1.22
C ALA A 125 -2.60 5.01 2.16
N ALA A 126 -3.22 4.82 3.33
CA ALA A 126 -3.50 5.90 4.29
C ALA A 126 -2.41 6.06 5.37
N MET A 127 -1.59 5.05 5.58
CA MET A 127 -0.45 5.09 6.53
C MET A 127 0.65 6.02 6.07
#